data_12c282f238dedbd885a0aeab9b4fc71a
#
_entry.id   12c282f238dedbd885a0aeab9b4fc71a
#
_cell.length_a   1.000
_cell.length_b   1.000
_cell.length_c   1.000
_cell.angle_alpha   90.00
_cell.angle_beta   90.00
_cell.angle_gamma   90.00
#
_symmetry.space_group_name_H-M   'P 1'
#
loop_
_entity.id
_entity.type
_entity.pdbx_description
1 polymer ?
#
loop_
_entity_poly.entity_id
_entity_poly.type
_entity_poly.pdbx_seq_one_letter_code
_entity_poly.pdbx_strand_id
1 'polypeptide(L)'
;MNYINFCALAVSAVLTFTSCEKDLLTETDDEETEVSGQSPKATAHLNIITRGSGDSPNQNAVADGRIYIFNEAGQCVDLLTTSESSNQTSSTLPAGTYTLYALGSSDLSHFVLPTKQQASPSSVITRAENQTMCDLLQKTVSVTLENGESVTQNIVLDHKVLCIDQLDIAGVPDNVTKVEVSVSPLYKSIQLDGSYVTTATESYKIELDKPTSGDTWQATPAQMLFPSKGTPNIKVSFTTAKGVKSYSYTASEELPANHHFTISGTYTDNSGIALTGILTASDWGVDRTITFGFDELSNRIPVAGKFFNGNYVISVDETNRTALVRSANIEYVAPAANSSKSDWLSALNTAMAAATKPANAVDNWRIPTYEEASVFVTDPSLYNADTTPAYFCLNGNALKWIQAQHLNTTPVVNTGDTFVSTIKFRAVITITY
;
A
#
# COMPACT_ATOMS: atom_id res chain seq x y z
N MET A 1 -7.71 -27.14 47.92
CA MET A 1 -7.91 -28.54 48.26
C MET A 1 -9.11 -29.05 47.48
N ASN A 2 -8.95 -30.13 46.81
CA ASN A 2 -9.85 -30.94 45.98
C ASN A 2 -9.90 -30.61 44.47
N TYR A 3 -9.02 -31.27 43.78
CA TYR A 3 -9.07 -31.57 42.35
C TYR A 3 -10.10 -32.63 42.08
N ILE A 4 -10.99 -32.45 41.12
CA ILE A 4 -11.83 -33.49 40.57
C ILE A 4 -11.44 -33.64 39.09
N ASN A 5 -10.73 -34.74 38.80
CA ASN A 5 -10.48 -35.25 37.45
C ASN A 5 -11.76 -35.82 36.86
N PHE A 6 -12.18 -35.33 35.69
CA PHE A 6 -13.15 -36.02 34.85
C PHE A 6 -12.43 -36.56 33.61
N CYS A 7 -12.21 -37.87 33.59
CA CYS A 7 -11.93 -38.65 32.38
C CYS A 7 -13.20 -38.78 31.55
N ALA A 8 -13.23 -38.20 30.35
CA ALA A 8 -14.27 -38.47 29.36
C ALA A 8 -13.77 -39.55 28.41
N LEU A 9 -14.46 -40.71 28.45
CA LEU A 9 -14.27 -41.85 27.59
C LEU A 9 -14.86 -41.51 26.19
N ALA A 10 -14.03 -41.47 25.16
CA ALA A 10 -14.50 -41.41 23.78
C ALA A 10 -14.90 -42.82 23.29
N VAL A 11 -16.18 -43.02 23.04
CA VAL A 11 -16.71 -44.24 22.40
C VAL A 11 -16.74 -43.97 20.89
N SER A 12 -15.84 -44.62 20.16
CA SER A 12 -15.85 -44.66 18.70
C SER A 12 -16.88 -45.72 18.24
N ALA A 13 -17.99 -45.28 17.67
CA ALA A 13 -18.93 -46.15 16.97
C ALA A 13 -18.47 -46.31 15.51
N VAL A 14 -17.93 -47.48 15.18
CA VAL A 14 -17.67 -47.89 13.81
C VAL A 14 -18.98 -48.50 13.26
N LEU A 15 -19.61 -47.83 12.33
CA LEU A 15 -20.72 -48.35 11.54
C LEU A 15 -20.14 -48.97 10.25
N THR A 16 -20.04 -50.26 10.22
CA THR A 16 -19.80 -51.06 9.00
C THR A 16 -21.13 -51.30 8.30
N PHE A 17 -21.30 -50.72 7.12
CA PHE A 17 -22.36 -51.15 6.21
C PHE A 17 -21.79 -52.17 5.22
N THR A 18 -22.17 -53.43 5.41
CA THR A 18 -22.07 -54.44 4.40
C THR A 18 -23.37 -54.47 3.60
N SER A 19 -23.30 -54.10 2.34
CA SER A 19 -24.36 -54.37 1.38
C SER A 19 -23.81 -55.31 0.33
N CYS A 20 -24.22 -56.59 0.42
CA CYS A 20 -24.16 -57.51 -0.67
C CYS A 20 -25.53 -57.51 -1.34
N GLU A 21 -25.59 -57.12 -2.58
CA GLU A 21 -26.68 -57.57 -3.47
C GLU A 21 -26.10 -58.19 -4.74
N LYS A 22 -26.42 -59.43 -4.91
CA LYS A 22 -26.20 -60.25 -6.09
C LYS A 22 -27.43 -60.07 -6.96
N ASP A 23 -27.28 -59.55 -8.16
CA ASP A 23 -28.34 -59.64 -9.15
C ASP A 23 -27.97 -60.52 -10.31
N LEU A 24 -29.00 -61.27 -10.66
CA LEU A 24 -29.09 -62.37 -11.57
C LEU A 24 -28.88 -61.99 -13.02
N LEU A 25 -28.07 -62.76 -13.71
CA LEU A 25 -27.95 -62.75 -15.17
C LEU A 25 -29.27 -63.23 -15.81
N THR A 26 -29.80 -62.47 -16.73
CA THR A 26 -30.64 -62.96 -17.84
C THR A 26 -29.99 -62.56 -19.13
N GLU A 27 -29.49 -63.55 -19.83
CA GLU A 27 -29.08 -63.44 -21.23
C GLU A 27 -30.29 -63.20 -22.11
N THR A 28 -30.24 -62.16 -22.98
CA THR A 28 -30.96 -62.17 -24.26
C THR A 28 -30.01 -61.54 -25.29
N ASP A 29 -29.65 -62.40 -26.26
CA ASP A 29 -29.05 -61.99 -27.53
C ASP A 29 -29.98 -61.03 -28.25
N ASP A 30 -29.37 -59.91 -28.79
CA ASP A 30 -29.66 -59.46 -30.15
C ASP A 30 -28.84 -58.20 -30.52
N GLU A 31 -28.16 -58.37 -31.65
CA GLU A 31 -27.71 -57.37 -32.64
C GLU A 31 -26.75 -56.25 -32.30
N GLU A 32 -25.51 -56.45 -32.81
CA GLU A 32 -24.49 -55.43 -33.02
C GLU A 32 -25.00 -54.21 -33.81
N THR A 33 -25.04 -53.06 -33.15
CA THR A 33 -24.92 -51.78 -33.80
C THR A 33 -23.66 -51.11 -33.24
N GLU A 34 -22.60 -51.04 -34.04
CA GLU A 34 -21.40 -50.26 -33.70
C GLU A 34 -21.78 -48.78 -33.60
N VAL A 35 -22.13 -48.37 -32.38
CA VAL A 35 -22.09 -46.97 -31.97
C VAL A 35 -20.72 -46.75 -31.40
N SER A 36 -19.94 -45.86 -32.01
CA SER A 36 -18.64 -45.39 -31.47
C SER A 36 -18.84 -44.83 -30.05
N GLY A 37 -18.87 -45.71 -29.09
CA GLY A 37 -19.01 -45.38 -27.66
C GLY A 37 -17.70 -44.91 -27.14
N GLN A 38 -17.54 -43.61 -26.94
CA GLN A 38 -16.66 -43.14 -25.88
C GLN A 38 -17.14 -43.78 -24.58
N SER A 39 -16.35 -44.72 -24.06
CA SER A 39 -16.57 -45.27 -22.71
C SER A 39 -16.80 -44.08 -21.74
N PRO A 40 -17.85 -44.11 -20.91
CA PRO A 40 -18.06 -43.08 -19.94
C PRO A 40 -16.78 -42.96 -19.12
N LYS A 41 -16.16 -41.76 -19.14
CA LYS A 41 -14.98 -41.48 -18.31
C LYS A 41 -15.38 -41.78 -16.88
N ALA A 42 -14.74 -42.78 -16.27
CA ALA A 42 -14.98 -43.13 -14.88
C ALA A 42 -14.73 -41.88 -14.04
N THR A 43 -15.69 -41.54 -13.20
CA THR A 43 -15.68 -40.30 -12.38
C THR A 43 -15.37 -40.65 -10.94
N ALA A 44 -14.70 -39.78 -10.24
CA ALA A 44 -14.44 -39.82 -8.81
C ALA A 44 -15.22 -38.70 -8.10
N HIS A 45 -15.56 -38.92 -6.83
CA HIS A 45 -16.22 -37.93 -5.98
C HIS A 45 -15.18 -37.24 -5.07
N LEU A 46 -15.11 -35.93 -5.15
CA LEU A 46 -14.28 -35.11 -4.28
C LEU A 46 -15.16 -34.35 -3.29
N ASN A 47 -15.06 -34.65 -2.01
CA ASN A 47 -15.68 -33.93 -0.93
C ASN A 47 -14.66 -32.96 -0.35
N ILE A 48 -15.03 -31.69 -0.15
CA ILE A 48 -14.14 -30.65 0.36
C ILE A 48 -14.76 -30.06 1.62
N ILE A 49 -13.96 -29.96 2.68
CA ILE A 49 -14.33 -29.32 3.94
C ILE A 49 -13.35 -28.18 4.16
N THR A 50 -13.86 -26.95 4.26
CA THR A 50 -13.05 -25.74 4.51
C THR A 50 -13.24 -25.25 5.94
N ARG A 51 -12.16 -24.74 6.52
CA ARG A 51 -12.17 -24.07 7.82
C ARG A 51 -11.06 -23.01 7.85
N GLY A 52 -11.26 -21.91 8.60
CA GLY A 52 -10.21 -20.95 8.86
C GLY A 52 -9.17 -21.50 9.83
N SER A 53 -7.93 -21.03 9.74
CA SER A 53 -6.95 -21.18 10.82
C SER A 53 -7.35 -20.22 11.95
N GLY A 54 -7.47 -20.68 13.15
CA GLY A 54 -7.84 -19.85 14.30
C GLY A 54 -7.64 -20.58 15.63
N ASP A 55 -7.48 -19.81 16.68
CA ASP A 55 -7.09 -20.23 18.03
C ASP A 55 -8.13 -21.05 18.78
N SER A 56 -9.28 -21.35 18.19
CA SER A 56 -10.34 -22.09 18.84
C SER A 56 -10.40 -23.53 18.34
N PRO A 57 -10.48 -24.52 19.23
CA PRO A 57 -10.69 -25.93 18.86
C PRO A 57 -12.02 -26.17 18.10
N ASN A 58 -12.95 -25.22 18.15
CA ASN A 58 -14.17 -25.17 17.35
C ASN A 58 -13.99 -24.20 16.17
N GLN A 59 -13.03 -24.47 15.31
CA GLN A 59 -12.69 -23.64 14.17
C GLN A 59 -13.91 -23.34 13.33
N ASN A 60 -14.22 -22.05 13.25
CA ASN A 60 -15.43 -21.55 12.61
C ASN A 60 -15.43 -21.88 11.12
N ALA A 61 -16.57 -22.30 10.62
CA ALA A 61 -16.82 -22.35 9.20
C ALA A 61 -16.58 -20.96 8.60
N VAL A 62 -15.95 -20.93 7.43
CA VAL A 62 -15.72 -19.69 6.70
C VAL A 62 -17.07 -19.16 6.21
N ALA A 63 -17.40 -17.92 6.51
CA ALA A 63 -18.73 -17.36 6.22
C ALA A 63 -19.03 -17.30 4.72
N ASP A 64 -18.03 -16.98 3.89
CA ASP A 64 -18.12 -17.03 2.43
C ASP A 64 -16.85 -17.64 1.85
N GLY A 65 -16.99 -18.72 1.09
CA GLY A 65 -15.87 -19.47 0.50
C GLY A 65 -16.03 -19.72 -0.98
N ARG A 66 -14.89 -19.76 -1.69
CA ARG A 66 -14.76 -20.10 -3.10
C ARG A 66 -13.64 -21.11 -3.27
N ILE A 67 -13.88 -22.17 -4.05
CA ILE A 67 -12.86 -23.18 -4.35
C ILE A 67 -12.79 -23.34 -5.86
N TYR A 68 -11.69 -22.93 -6.43
CA TYR A 68 -11.37 -23.09 -7.85
C TYR A 68 -10.61 -24.39 -8.02
N ILE A 69 -11.10 -25.28 -8.89
CA ILE A 69 -10.49 -26.59 -9.16
C ILE A 69 -9.86 -26.55 -10.55
N PHE A 70 -8.55 -26.76 -10.58
CA PHE A 70 -7.77 -26.75 -11.82
C PHE A 70 -7.27 -28.15 -12.14
N ASN A 71 -7.36 -28.55 -13.42
CA ASN A 71 -6.75 -29.78 -13.91
C ASN A 71 -5.25 -29.57 -14.19
N GLU A 72 -4.53 -30.63 -14.54
CA GLU A 72 -3.10 -30.59 -14.88
C GLU A 72 -2.77 -29.67 -16.08
N ALA A 73 -3.72 -29.43 -16.97
CA ALA A 73 -3.56 -28.48 -18.07
C ALA A 73 -3.72 -27.01 -17.64
N GLY A 74 -3.92 -26.73 -16.34
CA GLY A 74 -4.10 -25.38 -15.81
C GLY A 74 -5.46 -24.75 -16.16
N GLN A 75 -6.46 -25.56 -16.51
CA GLN A 75 -7.81 -25.09 -16.79
C GLN A 75 -8.67 -25.20 -15.53
N CYS A 76 -9.42 -24.14 -15.20
CA CYS A 76 -10.41 -24.19 -14.13
C CYS A 76 -11.61 -25.04 -14.56
N VAL A 77 -11.70 -26.26 -14.07
CA VAL A 77 -12.73 -27.24 -14.43
C VAL A 77 -13.98 -27.10 -13.57
N ASP A 78 -13.84 -26.60 -12.33
CA ASP A 78 -14.98 -26.33 -11.45
C ASP A 78 -14.75 -25.14 -10.53
N LEU A 79 -15.86 -24.53 -10.06
CA LEU A 79 -15.90 -23.44 -9.09
C LEU A 79 -17.00 -23.73 -8.08
N LEU A 80 -16.62 -24.04 -6.86
CA LEU A 80 -17.52 -24.38 -5.77
C LEU A 80 -17.60 -23.24 -4.76
N THR A 81 -18.71 -23.23 -4.01
CA THR A 81 -18.95 -22.26 -2.93
C THR A 81 -19.19 -22.99 -1.61
N THR A 82 -18.74 -22.39 -0.53
CA THR A 82 -19.06 -22.79 0.86
C THR A 82 -19.59 -21.59 1.62
N SER A 83 -20.25 -21.84 2.75
CA SER A 83 -20.80 -20.82 3.64
C SER A 83 -20.67 -21.26 5.09
N GLU A 84 -20.97 -20.34 6.02
CA GLU A 84 -20.96 -20.65 7.46
C GLU A 84 -21.89 -21.82 7.83
N SER A 85 -23.06 -21.91 7.17
CA SER A 85 -24.02 -22.99 7.38
C SER A 85 -23.67 -24.29 6.66
N SER A 86 -22.74 -24.24 5.69
CA SER A 86 -22.30 -25.37 4.88
C SER A 86 -20.82 -25.20 4.47
N ASN A 87 -19.93 -25.62 5.37
CA ASN A 87 -18.48 -25.64 5.11
C ASN A 87 -18.05 -26.85 4.26
N GLN A 88 -19.01 -27.63 3.77
CA GLN A 88 -18.78 -28.81 2.91
C GLN A 88 -19.35 -28.53 1.52
N THR A 89 -18.65 -29.01 0.52
CA THR A 89 -19.08 -28.99 -0.87
C THR A 89 -18.46 -30.19 -1.59
N SER A 90 -18.99 -30.54 -2.76
CA SER A 90 -18.46 -31.69 -3.51
C SER A 90 -18.46 -31.43 -5.01
N SER A 91 -17.58 -32.10 -5.72
CA SER A 91 -17.52 -32.14 -7.18
C SER A 91 -17.34 -33.55 -7.67
N THR A 92 -17.87 -33.84 -8.85
CA THR A 92 -17.66 -35.09 -9.56
C THR A 92 -16.75 -34.83 -10.75
N LEU A 93 -15.57 -35.41 -10.73
CA LEU A 93 -14.50 -35.15 -11.68
C LEU A 93 -13.97 -36.44 -12.30
N PRO A 94 -13.43 -36.41 -13.54
CA PRO A 94 -12.65 -37.52 -14.07
C PRO A 94 -11.47 -37.88 -13.16
N ALA A 95 -10.96 -39.08 -13.24
CA ALA A 95 -9.71 -39.45 -12.57
C ALA A 95 -8.57 -38.55 -13.11
N GLY A 96 -7.67 -38.10 -12.21
CA GLY A 96 -6.57 -37.20 -12.52
C GLY A 96 -6.08 -36.42 -11.31
N THR A 97 -5.06 -35.59 -11.50
CA THR A 97 -4.53 -34.72 -10.47
C THR A 97 -5.12 -33.33 -10.62
N TYR A 98 -5.53 -32.73 -9.52
CA TYR A 98 -6.16 -31.41 -9.48
C TYR A 98 -5.46 -30.51 -8.46
N THR A 99 -5.39 -29.24 -8.78
CA THR A 99 -4.96 -28.19 -7.84
C THR A 99 -6.18 -27.39 -7.42
N LEU A 100 -6.41 -27.29 -6.13
CA LEU A 100 -7.49 -26.54 -5.51
C LEU A 100 -6.94 -25.24 -4.95
N TYR A 101 -7.50 -24.12 -5.38
CA TYR A 101 -7.26 -22.80 -4.79
C TYR A 101 -8.50 -22.40 -4.00
N ALA A 102 -8.40 -22.54 -2.69
CA ALA A 102 -9.51 -22.23 -1.79
C ALA A 102 -9.33 -20.83 -1.20
N LEU A 103 -10.38 -20.02 -1.27
CA LEU A 103 -10.47 -18.69 -0.69
C LEU A 103 -11.57 -18.68 0.37
N GLY A 104 -11.42 -17.84 1.37
CA GLY A 104 -12.42 -17.62 2.39
C GLY A 104 -12.36 -16.18 2.94
N SER A 105 -13.51 -15.70 3.41
CA SER A 105 -13.65 -14.39 4.03
C SER A 105 -14.91 -14.34 4.89
N SER A 106 -15.06 -13.30 5.67
CA SER A 106 -16.37 -12.93 6.24
C SER A 106 -17.37 -12.51 5.14
N ASP A 107 -16.86 -11.89 4.07
CA ASP A 107 -17.63 -11.48 2.89
C ASP A 107 -16.70 -11.31 1.68
N LEU A 108 -16.73 -12.26 0.74
CA LEU A 108 -15.93 -12.20 -0.47
C LEU A 108 -16.38 -11.13 -1.48
N SER A 109 -17.55 -10.49 -1.30
CA SER A 109 -17.96 -9.36 -2.13
C SER A 109 -17.08 -8.12 -1.96
N HIS A 110 -16.28 -8.06 -0.90
CA HIS A 110 -15.26 -7.02 -0.69
C HIS A 110 -14.05 -7.17 -1.63
N PHE A 111 -14.00 -8.25 -2.41
CA PHE A 111 -12.90 -8.53 -3.33
C PHE A 111 -13.41 -8.71 -4.77
N VAL A 112 -12.57 -8.31 -5.72
CA VAL A 112 -12.76 -8.63 -7.13
C VAL A 112 -12.17 -10.00 -7.39
N LEU A 113 -13.01 -11.00 -7.66
CA LEU A 113 -12.64 -12.38 -7.89
C LEU A 113 -12.82 -12.77 -9.36
N PRO A 114 -11.98 -13.65 -9.93
CA PRO A 114 -12.17 -14.14 -11.29
C PRO A 114 -13.40 -15.04 -11.37
N THR A 115 -14.09 -15.01 -12.51
CA THR A 115 -15.10 -16.03 -12.84
C THR A 115 -14.42 -17.35 -13.18
N LYS A 116 -15.16 -18.47 -13.18
CA LYS A 116 -14.63 -19.79 -13.54
C LYS A 116 -13.90 -19.76 -14.89
N GLN A 117 -14.47 -19.09 -15.89
CA GLN A 117 -13.93 -19.02 -17.26
C GLN A 117 -12.67 -18.15 -17.36
N GLN A 118 -12.49 -17.21 -16.46
CA GLN A 118 -11.37 -16.24 -16.45
C GLN A 118 -10.28 -16.66 -15.47
N ALA A 119 -10.55 -17.64 -14.63
CA ALA A 119 -9.64 -18.04 -13.56
C ALA A 119 -8.36 -18.68 -14.11
N SER A 120 -7.24 -18.23 -13.61
CA SER A 120 -5.92 -18.83 -13.73
C SER A 120 -5.20 -18.75 -12.38
N PRO A 121 -4.18 -19.56 -12.11
CA PRO A 121 -3.41 -19.46 -10.87
C PRO A 121 -2.88 -18.05 -10.60
N SER A 122 -2.53 -17.31 -11.64
CA SER A 122 -2.03 -15.92 -11.59
C SER A 122 -3.14 -14.85 -11.64
N SER A 123 -4.42 -15.23 -11.62
CA SER A 123 -5.53 -14.27 -11.55
C SER A 123 -5.41 -13.40 -10.32
N VAL A 124 -5.47 -12.09 -10.51
CA VAL A 124 -5.26 -11.10 -9.45
C VAL A 124 -6.55 -10.87 -8.67
N ILE A 125 -6.45 -10.94 -7.35
CA ILE A 125 -7.50 -10.64 -6.39
C ILE A 125 -7.17 -9.28 -5.77
N THR A 126 -8.08 -8.32 -5.91
CA THR A 126 -7.93 -6.98 -5.34
C THR A 126 -9.13 -6.67 -4.45
N ARG A 127 -8.97 -5.71 -3.54
CA ARG A 127 -10.11 -5.12 -2.85
C ARG A 127 -11.04 -4.47 -3.89
N ALA A 128 -12.34 -4.66 -3.75
CA ALA A 128 -13.33 -4.02 -4.60
C ALA A 128 -13.38 -2.51 -4.32
N GLU A 129 -13.75 -1.73 -5.33
CA GLU A 129 -13.82 -0.29 -5.23
C GLU A 129 -14.83 0.15 -4.15
N ASN A 130 -14.44 1.12 -3.33
CA ASN A 130 -15.24 1.65 -2.21
C ASN A 130 -15.59 0.63 -1.11
N GLN A 131 -14.95 -0.53 -1.07
CA GLN A 131 -15.10 -1.48 0.03
C GLN A 131 -13.96 -1.34 1.04
N THR A 132 -14.26 -1.62 2.31
CA THR A 132 -13.24 -1.80 3.33
C THR A 132 -12.58 -3.16 3.16
N MET A 133 -11.29 -3.26 3.53
CA MET A 133 -10.62 -4.56 3.58
C MET A 133 -11.24 -5.39 4.70
N CYS A 134 -11.58 -6.62 4.39
CA CYS A 134 -11.94 -7.63 5.40
C CYS A 134 -10.91 -8.77 5.38
N ASP A 135 -11.05 -9.70 6.29
CA ASP A 135 -10.16 -10.85 6.34
C ASP A 135 -10.22 -11.65 5.03
N LEU A 136 -9.06 -12.01 4.51
CA LEU A 136 -8.91 -12.87 3.33
C LEU A 136 -8.05 -14.07 3.71
N LEU A 137 -8.64 -15.24 3.58
CA LEU A 137 -7.98 -16.52 3.80
C LEU A 137 -7.73 -17.20 2.45
N GLN A 138 -6.65 -17.97 2.35
CA GLN A 138 -6.32 -18.69 1.13
C GLN A 138 -5.49 -19.95 1.45
N LYS A 139 -5.72 -21.02 0.69
CA LYS A 139 -4.89 -22.23 0.69
C LYS A 139 -4.86 -22.85 -0.69
N THR A 140 -3.70 -23.35 -1.06
CA THR A 140 -3.51 -24.16 -2.26
C THR A 140 -3.25 -25.60 -1.85
N VAL A 141 -3.99 -26.55 -2.43
CA VAL A 141 -3.89 -27.97 -2.14
C VAL A 141 -3.92 -28.77 -3.44
N SER A 142 -3.11 -29.81 -3.54
CA SER A 142 -3.17 -30.77 -4.64
C SER A 142 -3.87 -32.05 -4.19
N VAL A 143 -4.72 -32.62 -5.05
CA VAL A 143 -5.43 -33.89 -4.81
C VAL A 143 -5.39 -34.72 -6.06
N THR A 144 -5.16 -36.05 -5.89
CA THR A 144 -5.24 -37.04 -6.97
C THR A 144 -6.47 -37.89 -6.76
N LEU A 145 -7.25 -38.06 -7.81
CA LEU A 145 -8.49 -38.84 -7.82
C LEU A 145 -8.31 -40.08 -8.70
N GLU A 146 -8.63 -41.24 -8.19
CA GLU A 146 -8.66 -42.50 -8.95
C GLU A 146 -10.09 -42.82 -9.42
N ASN A 147 -10.20 -43.73 -10.39
CA ASN A 147 -11.49 -44.11 -10.96
C ASN A 147 -12.43 -44.71 -9.90
N GLY A 148 -13.61 -44.11 -9.76
CA GLY A 148 -14.64 -44.60 -8.83
C GLY A 148 -14.36 -44.30 -7.36
N GLU A 149 -13.29 -43.57 -7.06
CA GLU A 149 -12.91 -43.23 -5.70
C GLU A 149 -13.79 -42.07 -5.14
N SER A 150 -13.97 -42.10 -3.82
CA SER A 150 -14.51 -40.97 -3.08
C SER A 150 -13.46 -40.45 -2.11
N VAL A 151 -12.92 -39.26 -2.41
CA VAL A 151 -11.87 -38.59 -1.62
C VAL A 151 -12.46 -37.48 -0.79
N THR A 152 -12.09 -37.38 0.49
CA THR A 152 -12.42 -36.25 1.34
C THR A 152 -11.16 -35.41 1.61
N GLN A 153 -11.16 -34.16 1.13
CA GLN A 153 -10.06 -33.20 1.33
C GLN A 153 -10.44 -32.17 2.37
N ASN A 154 -9.70 -32.15 3.49
CA ASN A 154 -9.79 -31.10 4.49
C ASN A 154 -8.82 -29.97 4.13
N ILE A 155 -9.31 -28.73 4.07
CA ILE A 155 -8.51 -27.54 3.75
C ILE A 155 -8.58 -26.55 4.92
N VAL A 156 -7.44 -26.31 5.56
CA VAL A 156 -7.29 -25.24 6.57
C VAL A 156 -6.74 -24.02 5.84
N LEU A 157 -7.51 -22.94 5.84
CA LEU A 157 -7.18 -21.70 5.15
C LEU A 157 -6.30 -20.81 6.04
N ASP A 158 -5.27 -20.22 5.47
CA ASP A 158 -4.34 -19.32 6.15
C ASP A 158 -4.71 -17.85 5.86
N HIS A 159 -4.64 -16.98 6.88
CA HIS A 159 -4.85 -15.53 6.71
C HIS A 159 -3.81 -14.92 5.76
N LYS A 160 -4.28 -14.11 4.82
CA LYS A 160 -3.46 -13.37 3.84
C LYS A 160 -3.42 -11.87 4.10
N VAL A 161 -3.97 -11.44 5.21
CA VAL A 161 -3.99 -10.06 5.68
C VAL A 161 -3.32 -9.94 7.03
N LEU A 162 -2.95 -8.72 7.38
CA LEU A 162 -2.54 -8.25 8.70
C LEU A 162 -3.73 -7.55 9.34
N CYS A 163 -3.96 -7.72 10.62
CA CYS A 163 -4.95 -7.00 11.39
C CYS A 163 -4.29 -5.95 12.29
N ILE A 164 -4.62 -4.68 12.12
CA ILE A 164 -4.30 -3.64 13.11
C ILE A 164 -5.46 -3.62 14.10
N ASP A 165 -5.26 -4.25 15.26
CA ASP A 165 -6.29 -4.37 16.30
C ASP A 165 -6.48 -3.08 17.07
N GLN A 166 -5.38 -2.37 17.30
CA GLN A 166 -5.34 -1.16 18.08
C GLN A 166 -4.36 -0.16 17.47
N LEU A 167 -4.84 1.05 17.32
CA LEU A 167 -4.05 2.18 16.89
C LEU A 167 -4.48 3.40 17.71
N ASP A 168 -3.61 3.84 18.63
CA ASP A 168 -3.87 4.97 19.53
C ASP A 168 -2.75 5.99 19.51
N ILE A 169 -3.16 7.26 19.53
CA ILE A 169 -2.22 8.39 19.72
C ILE A 169 -2.73 9.23 20.89
N ALA A 170 -1.98 9.22 21.97
CA ALA A 170 -2.25 10.02 23.18
C ALA A 170 -1.56 11.38 23.13
N GLY A 171 -1.98 12.31 24.00
CA GLY A 171 -1.38 13.65 24.13
C GLY A 171 -1.68 14.58 22.97
N VAL A 172 -2.72 14.28 22.18
CA VAL A 172 -3.07 15.10 21.00
C VAL A 172 -3.69 16.42 21.44
N PRO A 173 -3.15 17.59 21.00
CA PRO A 173 -3.66 18.89 21.38
C PRO A 173 -5.13 19.15 20.95
N ASP A 174 -5.86 19.90 21.74
CA ASP A 174 -7.29 20.21 21.50
C ASP A 174 -7.58 20.89 20.17
N ASN A 175 -6.62 21.66 19.64
CA ASN A 175 -6.74 22.36 18.36
C ASN A 175 -6.57 21.46 17.14
N VAL A 176 -6.27 20.17 17.32
CA VAL A 176 -6.23 19.18 16.25
C VAL A 176 -7.68 18.79 15.88
N THR A 177 -7.97 18.85 14.60
CA THR A 177 -9.31 18.52 14.05
C THR A 177 -9.36 17.16 13.37
N LYS A 178 -8.19 16.62 12.96
CA LYS A 178 -8.06 15.31 12.32
C LYS A 178 -6.69 14.71 12.63
N VAL A 179 -6.66 13.41 12.94
CA VAL A 179 -5.45 12.60 12.99
C VAL A 179 -5.56 11.49 11.95
N GLU A 180 -4.55 11.35 11.11
CA GLU A 180 -4.47 10.32 10.08
C GLU A 180 -3.14 9.58 10.20
N VAL A 181 -3.18 8.26 10.22
CA VAL A 181 -2.00 7.40 10.15
C VAL A 181 -1.98 6.71 8.80
N SER A 182 -0.86 6.75 8.11
CA SER A 182 -0.67 6.01 6.87
C SER A 182 0.46 5.01 6.98
N VAL A 183 0.25 3.82 6.41
CA VAL A 183 1.21 2.71 6.37
C VAL A 183 1.56 2.43 4.92
N SER A 184 2.85 2.43 4.58
CA SER A 184 3.32 2.19 3.20
C SER A 184 4.78 1.74 3.17
N PRO A 185 5.24 0.98 2.14
CA PRO A 185 4.41 0.38 1.09
C PRO A 185 3.73 -0.91 1.54
N LEU A 186 2.48 -1.11 1.19
CA LEU A 186 1.75 -2.36 1.36
C LEU A 186 1.54 -3.03 0.01
N TYR A 187 1.41 -4.36 -0.02
CA TYR A 187 0.91 -5.02 -1.21
C TYR A 187 -0.52 -4.54 -1.51
N LYS A 188 -0.86 -4.42 -2.78
CA LYS A 188 -2.18 -3.96 -3.22
C LYS A 188 -3.11 -5.13 -3.58
N SER A 189 -2.54 -6.29 -3.87
CA SER A 189 -3.26 -7.45 -4.38
C SER A 189 -2.49 -8.74 -4.17
N ILE A 190 -3.22 -9.85 -4.26
CA ILE A 190 -2.71 -11.21 -4.19
C ILE A 190 -3.17 -11.97 -5.44
N GLN A 191 -2.44 -12.99 -5.85
CA GLN A 191 -2.87 -13.90 -6.90
C GLN A 191 -3.70 -15.06 -6.31
N LEU A 192 -4.44 -15.76 -7.16
CA LEU A 192 -5.28 -16.88 -6.76
C LEU A 192 -4.42 -18.00 -6.11
N ASP A 193 -3.16 -18.15 -6.52
CA ASP A 193 -2.21 -19.11 -5.94
C ASP A 193 -1.68 -18.72 -4.55
N GLY A 194 -2.04 -17.54 -4.06
CA GLY A 194 -1.65 -17.02 -2.75
C GLY A 194 -0.38 -16.18 -2.74
N SER A 195 0.25 -15.93 -3.88
CA SER A 195 1.41 -15.04 -4.00
C SER A 195 1.00 -13.57 -4.09
N TYR A 196 1.74 -12.67 -3.43
CA TYR A 196 1.47 -11.23 -3.53
C TYR A 196 2.00 -10.64 -4.83
N VAL A 197 1.24 -9.71 -5.42
CA VAL A 197 1.66 -9.00 -6.63
C VAL A 197 2.69 -7.95 -6.27
N THR A 198 3.94 -8.15 -6.72
CA THR A 198 5.09 -7.31 -6.33
C THR A 198 5.24 -6.02 -7.15
N THR A 199 4.50 -5.89 -8.26
CA THR A 199 4.62 -4.75 -9.20
C THR A 199 3.83 -3.53 -8.78
N ALA A 200 2.87 -3.68 -7.86
CA ALA A 200 2.02 -2.59 -7.36
C ALA A 200 1.96 -2.60 -5.83
N THR A 201 2.12 -1.41 -5.26
CA THR A 201 1.96 -1.17 -3.82
C THR A 201 0.95 -0.06 -3.59
N GLU A 202 0.43 0.00 -2.36
CA GLU A 202 -0.43 1.10 -1.92
C GLU A 202 0.06 1.70 -0.60
N SER A 203 -0.45 2.90 -0.31
CA SER A 203 -0.39 3.51 1.01
C SER A 203 -1.80 3.46 1.60
N TYR A 204 -1.95 2.79 2.71
CA TYR A 204 -3.23 2.71 3.40
C TYR A 204 -3.33 3.79 4.47
N LYS A 205 -4.48 4.49 4.51
CA LYS A 205 -4.75 5.60 5.41
C LYS A 205 -5.81 5.21 6.41
N ILE A 206 -5.54 5.46 7.67
CA ILE A 206 -6.42 5.21 8.79
C ILE A 206 -6.69 6.55 9.47
N GLU A 207 -7.94 6.97 9.48
CA GLU A 207 -8.38 8.14 10.22
C GLU A 207 -8.73 7.72 11.64
N LEU A 208 -8.23 8.45 12.63
CA LEU A 208 -8.51 8.17 14.03
C LEU A 208 -9.72 8.97 14.50
N ASP A 209 -10.53 8.34 15.31
CA ASP A 209 -11.70 8.96 15.94
C ASP A 209 -11.27 9.91 17.06
N LYS A 210 -11.83 11.11 17.05
CA LYS A 210 -11.63 12.07 18.13
C LYS A 210 -12.36 11.61 19.37
N PRO A 211 -11.69 11.51 20.54
CA PRO A 211 -12.35 11.11 21.77
C PRO A 211 -13.39 12.16 22.21
N THR A 212 -14.46 11.70 22.85
CA THR A 212 -15.45 12.60 23.51
C THR A 212 -14.89 13.24 24.78
N SER A 213 -13.88 12.62 25.39
CA SER A 213 -13.14 13.12 26.54
C SER A 213 -11.71 12.58 26.54
N GLY A 214 -10.77 13.39 27.05
CA GLY A 214 -9.34 13.02 27.03
C GLY A 214 -8.65 13.44 25.73
N ASP A 215 -7.40 13.01 25.57
CA ASP A 215 -6.48 13.41 24.50
C ASP A 215 -6.02 12.25 23.61
N THR A 216 -6.56 11.04 23.81
CA THR A 216 -6.17 9.84 23.09
C THR A 216 -7.12 9.57 21.92
N TRP A 217 -6.61 9.69 20.70
CA TRP A 217 -7.33 9.38 19.47
C TRP A 217 -7.09 7.92 19.08
N GLN A 218 -8.13 7.24 18.61
CA GLN A 218 -8.10 5.80 18.34
C GLN A 218 -8.71 5.46 16.98
N ALA A 219 -8.26 4.39 16.35
CA ALA A 219 -8.93 3.82 15.20
C ALA A 219 -9.93 2.76 15.64
N THR A 220 -11.17 2.87 15.16
CA THR A 220 -12.26 1.92 15.40
C THR A 220 -13.07 1.75 14.10
N PRO A 221 -13.37 0.55 13.65
CA PRO A 221 -12.97 -0.77 14.15
C PRO A 221 -11.54 -1.15 13.80
N ALA A 222 -11.10 -2.36 14.16
CA ALA A 222 -9.84 -2.95 13.71
C ALA A 222 -9.69 -2.89 12.18
N GLN A 223 -8.48 -2.64 11.71
CA GLN A 223 -8.18 -2.42 10.28
C GLN A 223 -7.48 -3.64 9.69
N MET A 224 -8.06 -4.21 8.63
CA MET A 224 -7.42 -5.27 7.86
C MET A 224 -6.62 -4.68 6.70
N LEU A 225 -5.40 -5.17 6.48
CA LEU A 225 -4.48 -4.69 5.43
C LEU A 225 -3.78 -5.87 4.78
N PHE A 226 -3.39 -5.75 3.51
CA PHE A 226 -2.34 -6.64 3.00
C PHE A 226 -1.01 -6.36 3.71
N PRO A 227 -0.11 -7.34 3.80
CA PRO A 227 1.18 -7.18 4.46
C PRO A 227 2.05 -6.11 3.79
N SER A 228 3.08 -5.68 4.50
CA SER A 228 4.01 -4.71 3.94
C SER A 228 4.93 -5.36 2.90
N LYS A 229 5.33 -4.57 1.91
CA LYS A 229 6.39 -4.93 0.97
C LYS A 229 7.71 -4.35 1.47
N GLY A 230 8.44 -5.14 2.25
CA GLY A 230 9.60 -4.66 2.98
C GLY A 230 9.21 -3.91 4.26
N THR A 231 10.18 -3.28 4.89
CA THR A 231 9.95 -2.47 6.10
C THR A 231 9.11 -1.24 5.79
N PRO A 232 7.93 -1.08 6.42
CA PRO A 232 7.04 0.02 6.08
C PRO A 232 7.46 1.33 6.75
N ASN A 233 7.02 2.43 6.13
CA ASN A 233 6.97 3.75 6.72
C ASN A 233 5.58 3.98 7.35
N ILE A 234 5.58 4.44 8.59
CA ILE A 234 4.40 4.89 9.31
C ILE A 234 4.43 6.41 9.36
N LYS A 235 3.43 7.06 8.75
CA LYS A 235 3.31 8.52 8.77
C LYS A 235 2.09 8.92 9.58
N VAL A 236 2.28 9.72 10.62
CA VAL A 236 1.22 10.29 11.44
C VAL A 236 1.04 11.76 11.09
N SER A 237 -0.17 12.16 10.76
CA SER A 237 -0.51 13.52 10.31
C SER A 237 -1.58 14.14 11.21
N PHE A 238 -1.33 15.35 11.67
CA PHE A 238 -2.23 16.16 12.49
C PHE A 238 -2.73 17.35 11.67
N THR A 239 -4.02 17.49 11.53
CA THR A 239 -4.65 18.65 10.87
C THR A 239 -5.11 19.64 11.92
N THR A 240 -4.76 20.90 11.74
CA THR A 240 -5.21 22.03 12.56
C THR A 240 -5.73 23.13 11.65
N ALA A 241 -6.30 24.19 12.22
CA ALA A 241 -6.65 25.41 11.46
C ALA A 241 -5.45 26.08 10.78
N LYS A 242 -4.21 25.80 11.22
CA LYS A 242 -2.96 26.33 10.67
C LYS A 242 -2.33 25.44 9.59
N GLY A 243 -2.95 24.29 9.26
CA GLY A 243 -2.45 23.34 8.29
C GLY A 243 -2.16 21.95 8.88
N VAL A 244 -1.45 21.13 8.11
CA VAL A 244 -1.13 19.74 8.45
C VAL A 244 0.31 19.60 8.90
N LYS A 245 0.54 19.02 10.06
CA LYS A 245 1.87 18.64 10.55
C LYS A 245 1.99 17.12 10.53
N SER A 246 3.04 16.59 9.92
CA SER A 246 3.24 15.14 9.78
C SER A 246 4.58 14.72 10.36
N TYR A 247 4.63 13.46 10.82
CA TYR A 247 5.83 12.79 11.32
C TYR A 247 5.93 11.42 10.65
N SER A 248 7.12 11.09 10.15
CA SER A 248 7.39 9.83 9.45
C SER A 248 8.38 8.97 10.24
N TYR A 249 8.11 7.69 10.26
CA TYR A 249 8.89 6.68 10.98
C TYR A 249 9.08 5.45 10.11
N THR A 250 10.26 4.86 10.14
CA THR A 250 10.50 3.56 9.51
C THR A 250 10.40 2.47 10.56
N ALA A 251 9.58 1.45 10.30
CA ALA A 251 9.48 0.28 11.18
C ALA A 251 10.79 -0.53 11.15
N SER A 252 11.11 -1.22 12.23
CA SER A 252 12.33 -2.03 12.34
C SER A 252 12.27 -3.33 11.54
N GLU A 253 11.08 -3.78 11.19
CA GLU A 253 10.84 -5.02 10.44
C GLU A 253 9.60 -4.92 9.55
N GLU A 254 9.41 -5.91 8.69
CA GLU A 254 8.22 -6.06 7.85
C GLU A 254 6.99 -6.39 8.69
N LEU A 255 5.81 -6.01 8.19
CA LEU A 255 4.52 -6.39 8.76
C LEU A 255 3.95 -7.56 7.94
N PRO A 256 4.11 -8.80 8.39
CA PRO A 256 3.69 -9.99 7.64
C PRO A 256 2.18 -10.23 7.74
N ALA A 257 1.64 -11.05 6.83
CA ALA A 257 0.28 -11.60 6.96
C ALA A 257 0.16 -12.51 8.18
N ASN A 258 -1.09 -12.82 8.54
CA ASN A 258 -1.43 -13.70 9.68
C ASN A 258 -0.89 -13.20 11.03
N HIS A 259 -0.85 -11.88 11.20
CA HIS A 259 -0.42 -11.24 12.43
C HIS A 259 -1.40 -10.14 12.86
N HIS A 260 -1.49 -9.95 14.17
CA HIS A 260 -2.12 -8.80 14.78
C HIS A 260 -1.07 -7.74 15.09
N PHE A 261 -1.40 -6.50 14.88
CA PHE A 261 -0.48 -5.38 15.08
C PHE A 261 -1.13 -4.28 15.91
N THR A 262 -0.50 -3.96 17.03
CA THR A 262 -0.88 -2.83 17.88
C THR A 262 0.12 -1.70 17.69
N ILE A 263 -0.35 -0.50 17.46
CA ILE A 263 0.46 0.73 17.40
C ILE A 263 -0.03 1.68 18.48
N SER A 264 0.86 2.11 19.34
CA SER A 264 0.59 3.14 20.33
C SER A 264 1.59 4.28 20.21
N GLY A 265 1.10 5.51 20.31
CA GLY A 265 1.94 6.70 20.22
C GLY A 265 1.60 7.73 21.28
N THR A 266 2.61 8.50 21.69
CA THR A 266 2.41 9.66 22.57
C THR A 266 3.00 10.89 21.89
N TYR A 267 2.14 11.85 21.60
CA TYR A 267 2.55 13.14 21.03
C TYR A 267 3.18 14.03 22.11
N THR A 268 4.28 14.68 21.73
CA THR A 268 4.93 15.71 22.56
C THR A 268 5.28 16.91 21.69
N ASP A 269 4.91 18.11 22.12
CA ASP A 269 4.96 19.36 21.31
C ASP A 269 6.30 19.64 20.61
N ASN A 270 7.41 19.20 21.19
CA ASN A 270 8.75 19.57 20.70
C ASN A 270 9.54 18.39 20.08
N SER A 271 9.09 17.16 20.23
CA SER A 271 9.87 15.94 19.88
C SER A 271 9.14 15.01 18.89
N GLY A 272 7.94 15.39 18.43
CA GLY A 272 7.14 14.52 17.59
C GLY A 272 6.34 13.49 18.38
N ILE A 273 6.32 12.25 17.91
CA ILE A 273 5.55 11.16 18.53
C ILE A 273 6.52 10.05 18.92
N ALA A 274 6.46 9.63 20.17
CA ALA A 274 7.08 8.37 20.55
C ALA A 274 6.14 7.23 20.16
N LEU A 275 6.50 6.49 19.10
CA LEU A 275 5.75 5.33 18.62
C LEU A 275 6.32 4.03 19.18
N THR A 276 5.44 3.12 19.55
CA THR A 276 5.73 1.72 19.86
C THR A 276 4.77 0.82 19.14
N GLY A 277 5.21 -0.39 18.79
CA GLY A 277 4.38 -1.39 18.12
C GLY A 277 4.59 -2.77 18.71
N ILE A 278 3.54 -3.58 18.73
CA ILE A 278 3.58 -5.00 19.11
C ILE A 278 2.99 -5.79 17.97
N LEU A 279 3.73 -6.77 17.46
CA LEU A 279 3.31 -7.70 16.43
C LEU A 279 3.15 -9.09 17.04
N THR A 280 1.95 -9.62 16.99
CA THR A 280 1.59 -10.95 17.51
C THR A 280 1.13 -11.83 16.37
N ALA A 281 1.70 -13.05 16.26
CA ALA A 281 1.21 -14.03 15.28
C ALA A 281 -0.19 -14.51 15.69
N SER A 282 -1.11 -14.67 14.71
CA SER A 282 -2.50 -15.09 14.97
C SER A 282 -2.60 -16.49 15.60
N ASP A 283 -1.59 -17.33 15.43
CA ASP A 283 -1.55 -18.72 15.90
C ASP A 283 -0.70 -18.89 17.18
N TRP A 284 -0.97 -18.10 18.22
CA TRP A 284 -0.25 -18.18 19.51
C TRP A 284 1.26 -17.90 19.40
N GLY A 285 1.65 -17.01 18.52
CA GLY A 285 3.03 -16.56 18.41
C GLY A 285 3.49 -15.75 19.63
N VAL A 286 4.81 -15.64 19.78
CA VAL A 286 5.42 -14.75 20.77
C VAL A 286 5.31 -13.32 20.29
N ASP A 287 4.87 -12.40 21.15
CA ASP A 287 4.84 -10.97 20.87
C ASP A 287 6.24 -10.47 20.50
N ARG A 288 6.33 -9.71 19.44
CA ARG A 288 7.56 -9.04 19.00
C ARG A 288 7.36 -7.54 19.05
N THR A 289 8.32 -6.85 19.68
CA THR A 289 8.29 -5.40 19.72
C THR A 289 8.84 -4.84 18.42
N ILE A 290 8.04 -4.02 17.74
CA ILE A 290 8.44 -3.23 16.58
C ILE A 290 8.89 -1.86 17.07
N THR A 291 10.11 -1.47 16.72
CA THR A 291 10.61 -0.12 16.95
C THR A 291 10.46 0.74 15.70
N PHE A 292 10.32 2.04 15.92
CA PHE A 292 10.13 3.01 14.85
C PHE A 292 11.28 4.01 14.85
N GLY A 293 12.09 3.98 13.79
CA GLY A 293 13.12 4.97 13.54
C GLY A 293 12.49 6.28 13.05
N PHE A 294 12.72 7.37 13.77
CA PHE A 294 12.29 8.69 13.35
C PHE A 294 13.07 9.12 12.10
N ASP A 295 12.35 9.45 11.03
CA ASP A 295 12.97 9.97 9.81
C ASP A 295 13.20 11.48 9.94
N GLU A 296 14.38 11.85 10.42
CA GLU A 296 14.78 13.25 10.58
C GLU A 296 14.74 14.01 9.24
N LEU A 297 15.05 13.37 8.12
CA LEU A 297 15.04 14.01 6.81
C LEU A 297 13.62 14.34 6.35
N SER A 298 12.70 13.37 6.49
CA SER A 298 11.29 13.55 6.12
C SER A 298 10.54 14.53 7.04
N ASN A 299 11.01 14.68 8.29
CA ASN A 299 10.37 15.55 9.28
C ASN A 299 11.03 16.93 9.38
N ARG A 300 12.10 17.13 8.66
CA ARG A 300 12.85 18.40 8.69
C ARG A 300 12.03 19.53 8.10
N ILE A 301 11.89 20.62 8.84
CA ILE A 301 11.29 21.87 8.35
C ILE A 301 12.33 22.63 7.53
N PRO A 302 12.05 23.01 6.29
CA PRO A 302 12.94 23.86 5.52
C PRO A 302 13.09 25.24 6.19
N VAL A 303 14.25 25.85 6.05
CA VAL A 303 14.55 27.19 6.58
C VAL A 303 14.94 28.08 5.40
N ALA A 304 14.30 29.25 5.29
CA ALA A 304 14.63 30.25 4.28
C ALA A 304 16.13 30.63 4.36
N GLY A 305 16.78 30.75 3.22
CA GLY A 305 18.21 31.01 3.12
C GLY A 305 19.10 29.77 3.35
N LYS A 306 18.54 28.57 3.46
CA LYS A 306 19.28 27.31 3.65
C LYS A 306 18.95 26.31 2.54
N PHE A 307 19.78 25.26 2.42
CA PHE A 307 19.49 24.14 1.54
C PHE A 307 18.60 23.12 2.25
N PHE A 308 17.59 22.65 1.52
CA PHE A 308 16.69 21.57 1.94
C PHE A 308 16.56 20.57 0.80
N ASN A 309 16.93 19.31 1.04
CA ASN A 309 16.93 18.24 0.03
C ASN A 309 17.58 18.67 -1.32
N GLY A 310 18.72 19.34 -1.24
CA GLY A 310 19.46 19.81 -2.41
C GLY A 310 18.93 21.09 -3.07
N ASN A 311 17.80 21.61 -2.62
CA ASN A 311 17.19 22.85 -3.13
C ASN A 311 17.43 24.02 -2.18
N TYR A 312 17.73 25.18 -2.70
CA TYR A 312 17.85 26.40 -1.88
C TYR A 312 16.47 26.99 -1.61
N VAL A 313 16.14 27.14 -0.34
CA VAL A 313 14.84 27.64 0.14
C VAL A 313 14.80 29.16 0.11
N ILE A 314 13.86 29.73 -0.61
CA ILE A 314 13.61 31.18 -0.67
C ILE A 314 12.66 31.60 0.44
N SER A 315 11.54 30.89 0.56
CA SER A 315 10.53 31.14 1.61
C SER A 315 9.85 29.85 2.01
N VAL A 316 9.23 29.86 3.19
CA VAL A 316 8.53 28.73 3.78
C VAL A 316 7.12 29.17 4.15
N ASP A 317 6.14 28.42 3.75
CA ASP A 317 4.76 28.52 4.20
C ASP A 317 4.46 27.34 5.13
N GLU A 318 4.60 27.57 6.43
CA GLU A 318 4.38 26.53 7.44
C GLU A 318 2.90 26.13 7.53
N THR A 319 1.98 27.03 7.17
CA THR A 319 0.55 26.75 7.20
C THR A 319 0.15 25.73 6.16
N ASN A 320 0.66 25.87 4.95
CA ASN A 320 0.38 24.97 3.83
C ASN A 320 1.42 23.85 3.67
N ARG A 321 2.44 23.82 4.54
CA ARG A 321 3.56 22.87 4.46
C ARG A 321 4.23 22.90 3.09
N THR A 322 4.47 24.12 2.58
CA THR A 322 5.13 24.34 1.31
C THR A 322 6.35 25.23 1.46
N ALA A 323 7.30 25.06 0.58
CA ALA A 323 8.46 25.94 0.48
C ALA A 323 8.67 26.34 -0.97
N LEU A 324 8.96 27.63 -1.19
CA LEU A 324 9.44 28.10 -2.47
C LEU A 324 10.94 27.85 -2.54
N VAL A 325 11.36 27.10 -3.54
CA VAL A 325 12.77 26.73 -3.73
C VAL A 325 13.29 27.18 -5.08
N ARG A 326 14.59 27.41 -5.14
CA ARG A 326 15.31 27.82 -6.33
C ARG A 326 16.04 26.64 -6.96
N SER A 327 16.01 26.53 -8.30
CA SER A 327 16.81 25.58 -9.06
C SER A 327 18.33 25.82 -8.93
N ALA A 328 19.13 24.86 -9.35
CA ALA A 328 20.48 25.11 -9.86
C ALA A 328 20.41 26.07 -11.09
N ASN A 329 21.56 26.44 -11.65
CA ASN A 329 21.55 27.14 -12.92
C ASN A 329 20.92 26.25 -14.00
N ILE A 330 19.94 26.82 -14.71
CA ILE A 330 19.31 26.16 -15.87
C ILE A 330 20.02 26.68 -17.11
N GLU A 331 20.55 25.77 -17.91
CA GLU A 331 21.15 26.10 -19.19
C GLU A 331 20.05 26.46 -20.19
N TYR A 332 20.26 27.54 -20.95
CA TYR A 332 19.34 27.99 -21.97
C TYR A 332 20.09 28.43 -23.23
N VAL A 333 19.44 28.35 -24.36
CA VAL A 333 20.01 28.85 -25.64
C VAL A 333 19.76 30.38 -25.72
N ALA A 334 20.82 31.14 -25.53
CA ALA A 334 20.68 32.59 -25.57
C ALA A 334 20.29 33.08 -26.98
N PRO A 335 19.27 33.94 -27.10
CA PRO A 335 18.95 34.60 -28.36
C PRO A 335 20.12 35.43 -28.87
N ALA A 336 20.08 35.85 -30.15
CA ALA A 336 21.08 36.70 -30.74
C ALA A 336 21.16 38.07 -30.01
N ALA A 337 22.33 38.73 -30.08
CA ALA A 337 22.47 40.07 -29.53
C ALA A 337 21.42 41.00 -30.16
N ASN A 338 20.79 41.84 -29.34
CA ASN A 338 19.68 42.75 -29.69
C ASN A 338 18.32 42.05 -29.99
N SER A 339 18.15 40.78 -29.66
CA SER A 339 16.84 40.14 -29.69
C SER A 339 15.83 40.81 -28.77
N SER A 340 14.56 40.67 -29.09
CA SER A 340 13.47 41.26 -28.27
C SER A 340 13.36 40.59 -26.91
N LYS A 341 12.73 41.28 -25.94
CA LYS A 341 12.42 40.67 -24.61
C LYS A 341 11.56 39.43 -24.74
N SER A 342 10.68 39.35 -25.74
CA SER A 342 9.87 38.18 -26.01
C SER A 342 10.69 36.95 -26.45
N ASP A 343 11.78 37.17 -27.20
CA ASP A 343 12.68 36.08 -27.61
C ASP A 343 13.42 35.51 -26.40
N TRP A 344 13.90 36.37 -25.52
CA TRP A 344 14.53 35.96 -24.26
C TRP A 344 13.54 35.20 -23.37
N LEU A 345 12.32 35.71 -23.21
CA LEU A 345 11.28 35.03 -22.42
C LEU A 345 10.94 33.67 -23.00
N SER A 346 10.86 33.54 -24.32
CA SER A 346 10.63 32.26 -25.02
C SER A 346 11.76 31.24 -24.75
N ALA A 347 13.01 31.69 -24.82
CA ALA A 347 14.17 30.86 -24.53
C ALA A 347 14.17 30.31 -23.08
N LEU A 348 13.86 31.20 -22.11
CA LEU A 348 13.76 30.81 -20.71
C LEU A 348 12.61 29.84 -20.45
N ASN A 349 11.44 30.05 -21.05
CA ASN A 349 10.29 29.16 -20.95
C ASN A 349 10.60 27.76 -21.52
N THR A 350 11.31 27.70 -22.65
CA THR A 350 11.77 26.44 -23.25
C THR A 350 12.71 25.69 -22.31
N ALA A 351 13.65 26.39 -21.70
CA ALA A 351 14.61 25.82 -20.76
C ALA A 351 13.89 25.30 -19.47
N MET A 352 12.92 26.04 -18.95
CA MET A 352 12.12 25.60 -17.80
C MET A 352 11.29 24.35 -18.12
N ALA A 353 10.71 24.26 -19.30
CA ALA A 353 9.93 23.09 -19.71
C ALA A 353 10.79 21.80 -19.79
N ALA A 354 12.07 21.95 -20.12
CA ALA A 354 13.04 20.85 -20.19
C ALA A 354 13.66 20.50 -18.82
N ALA A 355 13.58 21.40 -17.83
CA ALA A 355 14.22 21.20 -16.53
C ALA A 355 13.50 20.17 -15.66
N THR A 356 14.27 19.27 -15.03
CA THR A 356 13.74 18.29 -14.09
C THR A 356 13.15 18.98 -12.87
N LYS A 357 11.94 18.57 -12.48
CA LYS A 357 11.27 19.06 -11.27
C LYS A 357 11.60 18.19 -10.07
N PRO A 358 11.63 18.74 -8.85
CA PRO A 358 11.59 17.95 -7.62
C PRO A 358 10.38 17.02 -7.60
N ALA A 359 10.52 15.81 -7.05
CA ALA A 359 9.42 14.83 -6.98
C ALA A 359 8.20 15.31 -6.17
N ASN A 360 8.43 16.21 -5.22
CA ASN A 360 7.43 16.83 -4.35
C ASN A 360 7.00 18.23 -4.81
N ALA A 361 7.22 18.58 -6.07
CA ALA A 361 6.77 19.87 -6.65
C ALA A 361 5.23 19.88 -6.79
N VAL A 362 4.63 21.01 -6.41
CA VAL A 362 3.17 21.23 -6.50
C VAL A 362 2.77 22.13 -7.66
N ASP A 363 3.74 22.79 -8.31
CA ASP A 363 3.52 23.64 -9.46
C ASP A 363 4.58 23.42 -10.57
N ASN A 364 4.75 24.38 -11.46
CA ASN A 364 5.75 24.36 -12.54
C ASN A 364 6.87 25.34 -12.24
N TRP A 365 8.07 25.08 -12.81
CA TRP A 365 9.12 26.07 -12.83
C TRP A 365 8.62 27.38 -13.43
N ARG A 366 8.96 28.47 -12.79
CA ARG A 366 8.69 29.84 -13.28
C ARG A 366 9.89 30.74 -13.07
N ILE A 367 9.93 31.86 -13.79
CA ILE A 367 10.92 32.89 -13.57
C ILE A 367 10.64 33.52 -12.20
N PRO A 368 11.65 33.74 -11.34
CA PRO A 368 11.45 34.38 -10.03
C PRO A 368 11.00 35.84 -10.19
N THR A 369 10.22 36.32 -9.24
CA THR A 369 9.98 37.74 -9.12
C THR A 369 11.24 38.47 -8.68
N TYR A 370 11.24 39.80 -8.74
CA TYR A 370 12.36 40.62 -8.26
C TYR A 370 12.65 40.37 -6.78
N GLU A 371 11.61 40.29 -5.96
CA GLU A 371 11.70 40.04 -4.51
C GLU A 371 12.29 38.66 -4.24
N GLU A 372 11.83 37.64 -4.93
CA GLU A 372 12.34 36.27 -4.80
C GLU A 372 13.79 36.14 -5.25
N ALA A 373 14.14 36.79 -6.36
CA ALA A 373 15.50 36.80 -6.86
C ALA A 373 16.45 37.57 -5.92
N SER A 374 16.00 38.66 -5.28
CA SER A 374 16.82 39.42 -4.34
C SER A 374 17.24 38.59 -3.12
N VAL A 375 16.42 37.62 -2.68
CA VAL A 375 16.78 36.72 -1.56
C VAL A 375 18.06 35.94 -1.86
N PHE A 376 18.22 35.40 -3.06
CA PHE A 376 19.39 34.57 -3.37
C PHE A 376 20.56 35.36 -3.97
N VAL A 377 20.36 36.55 -4.53
CA VAL A 377 21.50 37.36 -5.02
C VAL A 377 22.20 38.15 -3.92
N THR A 378 21.54 38.35 -2.79
CA THR A 378 22.11 39.08 -1.63
C THR A 378 22.76 38.15 -0.59
N ASP A 379 22.65 36.81 -0.74
CA ASP A 379 23.28 35.85 0.18
C ASP A 379 24.78 35.68 -0.15
N PRO A 380 25.71 36.22 0.66
CA PRO A 380 27.14 36.14 0.39
C PRO A 380 27.68 34.72 0.47
N SER A 381 26.99 33.80 1.15
CA SER A 381 27.40 32.37 1.24
C SER A 381 27.31 31.64 -0.09
N LEU A 382 26.59 32.20 -1.07
CA LEU A 382 26.39 31.58 -2.40
C LEU A 382 27.48 32.00 -3.42
N TYR A 383 28.35 32.94 -3.06
CA TYR A 383 29.29 33.58 -4.00
C TYR A 383 30.66 33.73 -3.38
N ASN A 384 31.70 33.42 -4.16
CA ASN A 384 33.10 33.51 -3.77
C ASN A 384 33.79 34.76 -4.30
N ALA A 385 33.03 35.73 -4.87
CA ALA A 385 33.53 36.91 -5.51
C ALA A 385 32.80 38.16 -5.06
N ASP A 386 33.42 39.32 -5.20
CA ASP A 386 32.86 40.63 -4.85
C ASP A 386 31.57 40.99 -5.59
N THR A 387 31.32 40.35 -6.72
CA THR A 387 30.09 40.47 -7.52
C THR A 387 29.43 39.14 -7.80
N THR A 388 28.13 39.10 -7.63
CA THR A 388 27.33 37.94 -8.07
C THR A 388 27.14 37.98 -9.58
N PRO A 389 26.94 36.82 -10.25
CA PRO A 389 26.39 36.82 -11.59
C PRO A 389 25.03 37.55 -11.65
N ALA A 390 24.72 38.14 -12.80
CA ALA A 390 23.36 38.63 -13.04
C ALA A 390 22.41 37.43 -13.29
N TYR A 391 21.18 37.56 -12.79
CA TYR A 391 20.13 36.54 -12.93
C TYR A 391 18.85 37.15 -13.50
N PHE A 392 18.12 36.39 -14.32
CA PHE A 392 16.81 36.80 -14.80
C PHE A 392 15.78 36.85 -13.67
N CYS A 393 14.92 37.85 -13.69
CA CYS A 393 13.77 38.03 -12.82
C CYS A 393 12.63 38.76 -13.53
N LEU A 394 11.43 38.73 -12.94
CA LEU A 394 10.29 39.55 -13.33
C LEU A 394 10.12 40.70 -12.33
N ASN A 395 10.06 41.93 -12.82
CA ASN A 395 9.59 43.08 -12.05
C ASN A 395 8.21 43.48 -12.57
N GLY A 396 7.17 43.13 -11.85
CA GLY A 396 5.82 43.01 -12.39
C GLY A 396 5.80 42.03 -13.55
N ASN A 397 5.33 42.47 -14.71
CA ASN A 397 5.30 41.61 -15.94
C ASN A 397 6.55 41.85 -16.85
N ALA A 398 7.49 42.66 -16.44
CA ALA A 398 8.64 42.98 -17.26
C ALA A 398 9.83 42.09 -16.94
N LEU A 399 10.39 41.42 -17.97
CA LEU A 399 11.64 40.68 -17.83
C LEU A 399 12.78 41.69 -17.55
N LYS A 400 13.53 41.39 -16.52
CA LYS A 400 14.70 42.17 -16.04
C LYS A 400 15.81 41.18 -15.69
N TRP A 401 16.99 41.72 -15.38
CA TRP A 401 18.00 40.99 -14.64
C TRP A 401 18.30 41.71 -13.32
N ILE A 402 18.79 40.97 -12.34
CA ILE A 402 19.18 41.43 -11.01
C ILE A 402 20.58 40.90 -10.68
N GLN A 403 21.40 41.72 -10.07
CA GLN A 403 22.76 41.41 -9.64
C GLN A 403 23.03 42.11 -8.31
N ALA A 404 23.72 41.45 -7.39
CA ALA A 404 24.22 42.10 -6.19
C ALA A 404 25.72 42.31 -6.24
N GLN A 405 26.18 43.44 -5.72
CA GLN A 405 27.57 43.77 -5.48
C GLN A 405 27.83 43.76 -3.98
N HIS A 406 28.77 42.92 -3.54
CA HIS A 406 29.11 42.72 -2.13
C HIS A 406 30.35 43.57 -1.76
N LEU A 407 30.28 44.86 -2.03
CA LEU A 407 31.40 45.78 -1.80
C LEU A 407 31.61 46.15 -0.33
N ASN A 408 30.65 45.86 0.54
CA ASN A 408 30.67 46.13 1.97
C ASN A 408 29.71 45.19 2.70
N THR A 409 29.45 45.46 3.98
CA THR A 409 28.52 44.65 4.82
C THR A 409 27.06 44.62 4.31
N THR A 410 26.68 45.55 3.43
CA THR A 410 25.34 45.58 2.84
C THR A 410 25.47 45.47 1.32
N PRO A 411 24.94 44.41 0.69
CA PRO A 411 24.99 44.25 -0.75
C PRO A 411 24.14 45.31 -1.46
N VAL A 412 24.67 45.87 -2.56
CA VAL A 412 23.94 46.80 -3.43
C VAL A 412 23.31 45.99 -4.56
N VAL A 413 22.00 46.06 -4.72
CA VAL A 413 21.25 45.37 -5.77
C VAL A 413 21.08 46.27 -6.98
N ASN A 414 21.57 45.81 -8.12
CA ASN A 414 21.42 46.47 -9.42
C ASN A 414 20.46 45.68 -10.31
N THR A 415 19.70 46.38 -11.14
CA THR A 415 18.80 45.80 -12.13
C THR A 415 18.98 46.45 -13.50
N GLY A 416 18.67 45.69 -14.55
CA GLY A 416 18.70 46.19 -15.91
C GLY A 416 17.77 45.45 -16.85
N ASP A 417 17.65 45.92 -18.07
CA ASP A 417 16.79 45.38 -19.11
C ASP A 417 17.50 45.15 -20.45
N THR A 418 18.81 45.32 -20.45
CA THR A 418 19.68 44.89 -21.59
C THR A 418 20.19 43.47 -21.29
N PHE A 419 19.86 42.51 -22.16
CA PHE A 419 20.18 41.10 -21.96
C PHE A 419 21.41 40.66 -22.76
N VAL A 420 22.24 39.86 -22.11
CA VAL A 420 23.46 39.28 -22.69
C VAL A 420 23.55 37.81 -22.27
N SER A 421 24.27 37.01 -23.02
CA SER A 421 24.39 35.54 -22.81
C SER A 421 25.07 35.14 -21.49
N THR A 422 25.71 36.07 -20.80
CA THR A 422 26.35 35.81 -19.50
C THR A 422 25.39 35.90 -18.32
N ILE A 423 24.16 36.37 -18.52
CA ILE A 423 23.12 36.39 -17.49
C ILE A 423 22.75 34.93 -17.17
N LYS A 424 22.80 34.57 -15.92
CA LYS A 424 22.42 33.22 -15.45
C LYS A 424 20.92 33.08 -15.30
N PHE A 425 20.44 31.85 -15.38
CA PHE A 425 19.03 31.59 -15.17
C PHE A 425 18.85 30.56 -14.05
N ARG A 426 18.00 30.93 -13.09
CA ARG A 426 17.51 30.06 -12.02
C ARG A 426 16.01 30.27 -11.90
N ALA A 427 15.27 29.19 -12.04
CA ALA A 427 13.83 29.19 -11.86
C ALA A 427 13.45 28.92 -10.41
N VAL A 428 12.21 29.19 -10.06
CA VAL A 428 11.63 28.88 -8.76
C VAL A 428 10.42 27.97 -8.92
N ILE A 429 10.18 27.13 -7.91
CA ILE A 429 9.08 26.16 -7.85
C ILE A 429 8.65 25.99 -6.41
N THR A 430 7.37 25.70 -6.19
CA THR A 430 6.85 25.35 -4.87
C THR A 430 6.92 23.83 -4.66
N ILE A 431 7.43 23.42 -3.52
CA ILE A 431 7.50 22.02 -3.09
C ILE A 431 6.72 21.80 -1.80
N THR A 432 6.21 20.59 -1.55
CA THR A 432 5.71 20.16 -0.23
C THR A 432 6.86 19.63 0.64
N TYR A 433 6.71 19.70 1.99
CA TYR A 433 7.66 19.14 2.95
C TYR A 433 6.98 18.59 4.20
#